data_a5647c9e2d59feb84e45083b5e16498b
#
_entry.id   a5647c9e2d59feb84e45083b5e16498b
#
_cell.length_a   1.000
_cell.length_b   1.000
_cell.length_c   1.000
_cell.angle_alpha   90.00
_cell.angle_beta   90.00
_cell.angle_gamma   90.00
#
_symmetry.space_group_name_H-M   'P 1'
#
loop_
_entity.id
_entity.type
_entity.pdbx_description
1 polymer ?
#
loop_
_entity_poly.entity_id
_entity_poly.type
_entity_poly.pdbx_seq_one_letter_code
_entity_poly.pdbx_strand_id
1 'polypeptide(L)'
;MAKKYSKDPSSAARGGELPLITRGQTVQAFEEALFSMKPGEISHPILSPFGYHIIKYVAKEQFQPYDSLKADIHQFIEARNLREQIIDQKLQKMATEAGNGVTPQQLVEQKLAEMEEKDPNLKNLVREYHDGLLLIEMSSREVWDKASNDEAGLQAYFKKHKKHYAWKEPRFKGIAYHVQKKEDVKAVKDCVAKIPFKDWGEKLRTTFNNDSTIRIRVEKGLFKQGDNPLVDKEIFKQNTTVKPVENYPIDAVYGKKLKNPEEMNDVRSQVISDYQESLEKEWIKALRKKYTVSVNREVLNTVNKH
;
A
#
# COMPACT_ATOMS: atom_id res chain seq x y z
N MET A 1 39.04 -19.70 32.33
CA MET A 1 38.83 -21.17 32.25
C MET A 1 38.07 -21.52 30.95
N ALA A 2 36.82 -21.10 30.74
CA ALA A 2 36.02 -21.50 29.59
C ALA A 2 36.64 -21.20 28.21
N LYS A 3 37.27 -20.01 28.01
CA LYS A 3 37.99 -19.70 26.76
C LYS A 3 39.08 -20.71 26.39
N LYS A 4 39.68 -21.37 27.40
CA LYS A 4 40.79 -22.30 27.17
C LYS A 4 40.35 -23.76 27.09
N TYR A 5 39.31 -24.14 27.82
CA TYR A 5 38.96 -25.54 28.03
C TYR A 5 37.58 -25.95 27.52
N SER A 6 36.66 -25.00 27.26
CA SER A 6 35.33 -25.29 26.75
C SER A 6 35.41 -25.80 25.33
N LYS A 7 34.66 -26.87 25.04
CA LYS A 7 34.46 -27.46 23.71
C LYS A 7 33.18 -26.95 23.05
N ASP A 8 32.39 -26.07 23.73
CA ASP A 8 31.21 -25.48 23.12
C ASP A 8 31.59 -24.39 22.10
N PRO A 9 31.42 -24.63 20.80
CA PRO A 9 31.82 -23.67 19.76
C PRO A 9 31.02 -22.36 19.80
N SER A 10 29.83 -22.42 20.39
CA SER A 10 28.91 -21.27 20.42
C SER A 10 29.27 -20.23 21.48
N SER A 11 29.85 -20.66 22.60
CA SER A 11 30.12 -19.78 23.76
C SER A 11 31.57 -19.73 24.19
N ALA A 12 32.42 -20.69 23.84
CA ALA A 12 33.81 -20.76 24.29
C ALA A 12 34.60 -19.47 24.03
N ALA A 13 34.46 -18.88 22.83
CA ALA A 13 35.15 -17.64 22.44
C ALA A 13 34.75 -16.45 23.34
N ARG A 14 33.52 -16.42 23.84
CA ARG A 14 32.96 -15.43 24.74
C ARG A 14 33.17 -15.76 26.21
N GLY A 15 34.00 -16.78 26.52
CA GLY A 15 34.27 -17.20 27.89
C GLY A 15 33.22 -18.12 28.49
N GLY A 16 32.40 -18.75 27.65
CA GLY A 16 31.27 -19.61 28.04
C GLY A 16 30.02 -18.83 28.45
N GLU A 17 29.94 -17.53 28.15
CA GLU A 17 28.78 -16.72 28.47
C GLU A 17 27.62 -17.07 27.56
N LEU A 18 26.48 -17.40 28.15
CA LEU A 18 25.23 -17.69 27.50
C LEU A 18 24.23 -16.55 27.73
N PRO A 19 23.32 -16.28 26.78
CA PRO A 19 22.21 -15.34 27.02
C PRO A 19 21.30 -15.85 28.13
N LEU A 20 20.33 -15.04 28.54
CA LEU A 20 19.28 -15.47 29.47
C LEU A 20 18.58 -16.71 28.93
N ILE A 21 18.51 -17.74 29.78
CA ILE A 21 17.92 -19.03 29.43
C ILE A 21 16.57 -19.17 30.11
N THR A 22 15.56 -19.53 29.33
CA THR A 22 14.23 -19.91 29.82
C THR A 22 14.02 -21.43 29.67
N ARG A 23 13.04 -21.99 30.39
CA ARG A 23 12.74 -23.42 30.30
C ARG A 23 12.36 -23.81 28.85
N GLY A 24 12.85 -24.97 28.41
CA GLY A 24 12.63 -25.49 27.06
C GLY A 24 13.64 -25.03 26.02
N GLN A 25 14.68 -24.26 26.41
CA GLN A 25 15.69 -23.75 25.47
C GLN A 25 16.96 -24.59 25.42
N THR A 26 17.22 -25.42 26.45
CA THR A 26 18.40 -26.28 26.50
C THR A 26 18.00 -27.73 26.84
N VAL A 27 19.01 -28.61 26.89
CA VAL A 27 18.74 -30.00 27.24
C VAL A 27 18.32 -30.16 28.70
N GLN A 28 17.42 -31.08 28.95
CA GLN A 28 16.77 -31.29 30.24
C GLN A 28 17.75 -31.34 31.43
N ALA A 29 18.81 -32.15 31.31
CA ALA A 29 19.81 -32.28 32.39
C ALA A 29 20.50 -30.94 32.73
N PHE A 30 20.75 -30.08 31.72
CA PHE A 30 21.33 -28.75 31.91
C PHE A 30 20.32 -27.82 32.60
N GLU A 31 19.06 -27.86 32.15
CA GLU A 31 18.00 -27.03 32.72
C GLU A 31 17.68 -27.38 34.17
N GLU A 32 17.54 -28.65 34.47
CA GLU A 32 17.26 -29.12 35.84
C GLU A 32 18.35 -28.66 36.80
N ALA A 33 19.62 -28.80 36.39
CA ALA A 33 20.72 -28.33 37.20
C ALA A 33 20.73 -26.79 37.36
N LEU A 34 20.62 -26.04 36.22
CA LEU A 34 20.62 -24.59 36.24
C LEU A 34 19.52 -24.01 37.13
N PHE A 35 18.28 -24.53 36.97
CA PHE A 35 17.15 -24.00 37.72
C PHE A 35 17.07 -24.47 39.19
N SER A 36 17.89 -25.44 39.60
CA SER A 36 18.04 -25.82 41.00
C SER A 36 19.12 -25.00 41.75
N MET A 37 19.99 -24.29 41.01
CA MET A 37 21.09 -23.51 41.57
C MET A 37 20.64 -22.13 42.04
N LYS A 38 21.47 -21.51 42.88
CA LYS A 38 21.32 -20.09 43.27
C LYS A 38 22.33 -19.22 42.49
N PRO A 39 21.98 -17.94 42.22
CA PRO A 39 22.92 -16.99 41.62
C PRO A 39 24.27 -16.97 42.34
N GLY A 40 25.36 -17.06 41.56
CA GLY A 40 26.72 -17.13 42.05
C GLY A 40 27.29 -18.55 42.22
N GLU A 41 26.46 -19.58 42.24
CA GLU A 41 26.92 -20.98 42.39
C GLU A 41 27.55 -21.50 41.07
N ILE A 42 28.45 -22.51 41.26
CA ILE A 42 29.06 -23.28 40.20
C ILE A 42 28.63 -24.75 40.38
N SER A 43 28.11 -25.38 39.35
CA SER A 43 27.65 -26.74 39.41
C SER A 43 28.78 -27.76 39.50
N HIS A 44 28.46 -28.98 39.98
CA HIS A 44 29.25 -30.15 39.68
C HIS A 44 29.16 -30.46 38.17
N PRO A 45 30.07 -31.32 37.63
CA PRO A 45 29.94 -31.76 36.23
C PRO A 45 28.60 -32.49 35.96
N ILE A 46 27.84 -32.02 34.98
CA ILE A 46 26.54 -32.52 34.62
C ILE A 46 26.66 -33.21 33.28
N LEU A 47 26.24 -34.48 33.19
CA LEU A 47 26.26 -35.24 31.96
C LEU A 47 25.01 -34.94 31.13
N SER A 48 25.20 -34.62 29.85
CA SER A 48 24.16 -34.52 28.85
C SER A 48 24.50 -35.27 27.57
N PRO A 49 23.62 -35.38 26.59
CA PRO A 49 23.95 -35.96 25.28
C PRO A 49 25.12 -35.29 24.54
N PHE A 50 25.44 -34.04 24.93
CA PHE A 50 26.53 -33.26 24.33
C PHE A 50 27.83 -33.28 25.13
N GLY A 51 27.88 -34.07 26.22
CA GLY A 51 29.05 -34.20 27.08
C GLY A 51 28.85 -33.63 28.47
N TYR A 52 29.97 -33.41 29.18
CA TYR A 52 29.94 -32.84 30.52
C TYR A 52 29.93 -31.29 30.52
N HIS A 53 29.02 -30.75 31.31
CA HIS A 53 28.86 -29.28 31.49
C HIS A 53 29.22 -28.89 32.92
N ILE A 54 29.90 -27.76 33.08
CA ILE A 54 30.05 -27.04 34.35
C ILE A 54 29.37 -25.69 34.18
N ILE A 55 28.31 -25.45 34.95
CA ILE A 55 27.49 -24.25 34.86
C ILE A 55 27.88 -23.30 35.97
N LYS A 56 28.15 -22.02 35.64
CA LYS A 56 28.19 -20.93 36.58
C LYS A 56 26.92 -20.10 36.44
N TYR A 57 26.11 -20.10 37.50
CA TYR A 57 24.87 -19.30 37.51
C TYR A 57 25.22 -17.88 37.89
N VAL A 58 25.18 -16.95 36.94
CA VAL A 58 25.63 -15.57 37.12
C VAL A 58 24.57 -14.71 37.81
N ALA A 59 23.37 -14.70 37.26
CA ALA A 59 22.26 -13.91 37.77
C ALA A 59 20.90 -14.48 37.36
N LYS A 60 19.87 -14.22 38.13
CA LYS A 60 18.47 -14.43 37.78
C LYS A 60 17.87 -13.09 37.43
N GLU A 61 17.27 -13.02 36.27
CA GLU A 61 16.49 -11.85 35.91
C GLU A 61 15.24 -11.77 36.81
N GLN A 62 15.05 -10.60 37.40
CA GLN A 62 13.82 -10.36 38.17
C GLN A 62 12.69 -10.05 37.20
N PHE A 63 11.50 -10.57 37.47
CA PHE A 63 10.32 -10.19 36.71
C PHE A 63 10.12 -8.68 36.83
N GLN A 64 10.08 -8.01 35.68
CA GLN A 64 9.76 -6.59 35.65
C GLN A 64 8.29 -6.38 36.04
N PRO A 65 7.96 -5.30 36.75
CA PRO A 65 6.60 -4.95 37.08
C PRO A 65 5.73 -4.86 35.80
N TYR A 66 4.46 -5.22 35.91
CA TYR A 66 3.51 -5.16 34.79
C TYR A 66 3.53 -3.79 34.09
N ASP A 67 3.61 -2.72 34.86
CA ASP A 67 3.59 -1.35 34.30
C ASP A 67 4.75 -1.08 33.35
N SER A 68 5.92 -1.66 33.60
CA SER A 68 7.08 -1.53 32.69
C SER A 68 6.95 -2.39 31.44
N LEU A 69 6.21 -3.51 31.50
CA LEU A 69 6.02 -4.44 30.39
C LEU A 69 4.74 -4.20 29.60
N LYS A 70 3.87 -3.32 30.10
CA LYS A 70 2.52 -3.11 29.54
C LYS A 70 2.53 -2.81 28.04
N ALA A 71 3.44 -1.95 27.59
CA ALA A 71 3.55 -1.59 26.18
C ALA A 71 3.97 -2.80 25.31
N ASP A 72 4.97 -3.56 25.78
CA ASP A 72 5.49 -4.73 25.07
C ASP A 72 4.43 -5.85 25.02
N ILE A 73 3.67 -6.05 26.11
CA ILE A 73 2.58 -7.00 26.17
C ILE A 73 1.46 -6.59 25.19
N HIS A 74 1.09 -5.31 25.13
CA HIS A 74 0.13 -4.82 24.15
C HIS A 74 0.59 -5.07 22.71
N GLN A 75 1.83 -4.71 22.41
CA GLN A 75 2.41 -4.95 21.10
C GLN A 75 2.42 -6.44 20.73
N PHE A 76 2.75 -7.32 21.69
CA PHE A 76 2.75 -8.76 21.49
C PHE A 76 1.32 -9.29 21.21
N ILE A 77 0.31 -8.81 21.94
CA ILE A 77 -1.10 -9.18 21.77
C ILE A 77 -1.57 -8.78 20.36
N GLU A 78 -1.29 -7.53 19.96
CA GLU A 78 -1.71 -7.01 18.66
C GLU A 78 -0.96 -7.69 17.50
N ALA A 79 0.36 -7.86 17.62
CA ALA A 79 1.16 -8.51 16.57
C ALA A 79 0.78 -9.96 16.30
N ARG A 80 0.16 -10.64 17.24
CA ARG A 80 -0.30 -12.04 17.13
C ARG A 80 -1.81 -12.18 16.98
N ASN A 81 -2.56 -11.08 16.90
CA ASN A 81 -4.03 -11.07 16.82
C ASN A 81 -4.67 -11.95 17.91
N LEU A 82 -4.12 -11.91 19.15
CA LEU A 82 -4.59 -12.79 20.22
C LEU A 82 -6.01 -12.47 20.67
N ARG A 83 -6.46 -11.23 20.50
CA ARG A 83 -7.84 -10.82 20.82
C ARG A 83 -8.84 -11.52 19.92
N GLU A 84 -8.60 -11.48 18.61
CA GLU A 84 -9.44 -12.15 17.60
C GLU A 84 -9.47 -13.64 17.83
N GLN A 85 -8.32 -14.27 18.09
CA GLN A 85 -8.26 -15.71 18.39
C GLN A 85 -9.11 -16.10 19.61
N ILE A 86 -9.07 -15.31 20.68
CA ILE A 86 -9.89 -15.55 21.88
C ILE A 86 -11.38 -15.35 21.59
N ILE A 87 -11.73 -14.31 20.80
CA ILE A 87 -13.11 -14.05 20.39
C ILE A 87 -13.63 -15.24 19.57
N ASP A 88 -12.89 -15.67 18.56
CA ASP A 88 -13.24 -16.78 17.69
C ASP A 88 -13.43 -18.09 18.47
N GLN A 89 -12.48 -18.41 19.36
CA GLN A 89 -12.59 -19.61 20.22
C GLN A 89 -13.83 -19.55 21.12
N LYS A 90 -14.11 -18.38 21.69
CA LYS A 90 -15.31 -18.19 22.54
C LYS A 90 -16.59 -18.32 21.73
N LEU A 91 -16.66 -17.74 20.54
CA LEU A 91 -17.81 -17.84 19.65
C LEU A 91 -18.04 -19.29 19.19
N GLN A 92 -16.98 -20.00 18.83
CA GLN A 92 -17.05 -21.43 18.46
C GLN A 92 -17.60 -22.27 19.62
N LYS A 93 -17.10 -22.04 20.83
CA LYS A 93 -17.59 -22.73 22.04
C LYS A 93 -19.07 -22.45 22.27
N MET A 94 -19.48 -21.17 22.21
CA MET A 94 -20.88 -20.77 22.39
C MET A 94 -21.77 -21.37 21.28
N ALA A 95 -21.32 -21.44 20.03
CA ALA A 95 -22.07 -22.05 18.94
C ALA A 95 -22.26 -23.58 19.19
N THR A 96 -21.23 -24.25 19.69
CA THR A 96 -21.28 -25.68 20.02
C THR A 96 -22.28 -25.91 21.20
N GLU A 97 -22.24 -25.06 22.22
CA GLU A 97 -23.13 -25.15 23.38
C GLU A 97 -24.61 -24.86 23.03
N ALA A 98 -24.85 -23.95 22.07
CA ALA A 98 -26.19 -23.65 21.57
C ALA A 98 -26.84 -24.83 20.81
N GLY A 99 -26.05 -25.72 20.26
CA GLY A 99 -26.53 -26.90 19.51
C GLY A 99 -27.24 -26.53 18.20
N ASN A 100 -28.02 -27.49 17.68
CA ASN A 100 -28.87 -27.30 16.48
C ASN A 100 -28.20 -26.74 15.24
N GLY A 101 -26.85 -26.87 15.10
CA GLY A 101 -26.11 -26.36 13.94
C GLY A 101 -25.96 -24.82 13.89
N VAL A 102 -26.17 -24.14 15.04
CA VAL A 102 -25.93 -22.70 15.13
C VAL A 102 -24.50 -22.38 14.86
N THR A 103 -24.25 -21.41 13.97
CA THR A 103 -22.90 -20.96 13.61
C THR A 103 -22.47 -19.76 14.46
N PRO A 104 -21.16 -19.52 14.63
CA PRO A 104 -20.64 -18.31 15.27
C PRO A 104 -21.21 -17.03 14.66
N GLN A 105 -21.35 -16.99 13.34
CA GLN A 105 -21.91 -15.87 12.61
C GLN A 105 -23.37 -15.57 13.03
N GLN A 106 -24.19 -16.60 13.13
CA GLN A 106 -25.59 -16.46 13.59
C GLN A 106 -25.70 -15.94 15.02
N LEU A 107 -24.77 -16.35 15.92
CA LEU A 107 -24.71 -15.80 17.27
C LEU A 107 -24.38 -14.32 17.30
N VAL A 108 -23.46 -13.88 16.46
CA VAL A 108 -23.10 -12.46 16.33
C VAL A 108 -24.32 -11.67 15.80
N GLU A 109 -24.99 -12.17 14.75
CA GLU A 109 -26.18 -11.54 14.17
C GLU A 109 -27.34 -11.44 15.19
N GLN A 110 -27.62 -12.51 15.98
CA GLN A 110 -28.59 -12.47 17.04
C GLN A 110 -28.23 -11.44 18.11
N LYS A 111 -26.95 -11.39 18.48
CA LYS A 111 -26.50 -10.44 19.50
C LYS A 111 -26.58 -8.99 19.02
N LEU A 112 -26.24 -8.76 17.76
CA LEU A 112 -26.39 -7.44 17.12
C LEU A 112 -27.86 -7.02 17.13
N ALA A 113 -28.77 -7.89 16.70
CA ALA A 113 -30.21 -7.60 16.68
C ALA A 113 -30.73 -7.25 18.07
N GLU A 114 -30.34 -7.98 19.14
CA GLU A 114 -30.69 -7.66 20.51
C GLU A 114 -30.16 -6.28 20.96
N MET A 115 -28.96 -5.92 20.52
CA MET A 115 -28.36 -4.61 20.84
C MET A 115 -29.06 -3.47 20.09
N GLU A 116 -29.38 -3.66 18.82
CA GLU A 116 -30.14 -2.70 18.00
C GLU A 116 -31.56 -2.45 18.56
N GLU A 117 -32.21 -3.48 19.12
CA GLU A 117 -33.51 -3.35 19.72
C GLU A 117 -33.47 -2.48 21.01
N LYS A 118 -32.36 -2.54 21.74
CA LYS A 118 -32.13 -1.78 22.98
C LYS A 118 -31.57 -0.37 22.76
N ASP A 119 -30.86 -0.17 21.65
CA ASP A 119 -30.19 1.11 21.30
C ASP A 119 -30.58 1.57 19.90
N PRO A 120 -31.56 2.49 19.79
CA PRO A 120 -31.96 3.06 18.51
C PRO A 120 -30.80 3.80 17.74
N ASN A 121 -29.82 4.35 18.47
CA ASN A 121 -28.69 5.02 17.83
C ASN A 121 -27.78 4.00 17.15
N LEU A 122 -27.50 2.87 17.82
CA LEU A 122 -26.76 1.76 17.22
C LEU A 122 -27.47 1.23 15.96
N LYS A 123 -28.78 1.02 16.04
CA LYS A 123 -29.59 0.58 14.91
C LYS A 123 -29.48 1.52 13.71
N ASN A 124 -29.60 2.84 13.96
CA ASN A 124 -29.47 3.83 12.90
C ASN A 124 -28.06 3.86 12.32
N LEU A 125 -27.03 3.73 13.16
CA LEU A 125 -25.63 3.68 12.74
C LEU A 125 -25.34 2.46 11.86
N VAL A 126 -25.78 1.26 12.26
CA VAL A 126 -25.60 0.03 11.46
C VAL A 126 -26.30 0.16 10.11
N ARG A 127 -27.52 0.70 10.09
CA ARG A 127 -28.26 0.94 8.86
C ARG A 127 -27.55 1.96 7.95
N GLU A 128 -27.03 3.04 8.51
CA GLU A 128 -26.29 4.06 7.76
C GLU A 128 -25.04 3.46 7.09
N TYR A 129 -24.27 2.65 7.83
CA TYR A 129 -23.12 1.94 7.26
C TYR A 129 -23.53 0.95 6.16
N HIS A 130 -24.56 0.16 6.40
CA HIS A 130 -25.08 -0.78 5.39
C HIS A 130 -25.50 -0.06 4.11
N ASP A 131 -26.34 0.96 4.24
CA ASP A 131 -26.86 1.73 3.10
C ASP A 131 -25.71 2.49 2.40
N GLY A 132 -24.72 3.00 3.16
CA GLY A 132 -23.53 3.62 2.63
C GLY A 132 -22.66 2.67 1.82
N LEU A 133 -22.43 1.46 2.28
CA LEU A 133 -21.69 0.42 1.53
C LEU A 133 -22.41 0.02 0.25
N LEU A 134 -23.75 -0.13 0.28
CA LEU A 134 -24.55 -0.40 -0.91
C LEU A 134 -24.47 0.76 -1.91
N LEU A 135 -24.52 2.00 -1.43
CA LEU A 135 -24.39 3.18 -2.28
C LEU A 135 -23.01 3.23 -2.96
N ILE A 136 -21.94 2.97 -2.23
CA ILE A 136 -20.58 2.91 -2.77
C ILE A 136 -20.48 1.85 -3.85
N GLU A 137 -20.94 0.63 -3.57
CA GLU A 137 -20.89 -0.49 -4.53
C GLU A 137 -21.71 -0.18 -5.80
N MET A 138 -22.91 0.35 -5.65
CA MET A 138 -23.74 0.73 -6.79
C MET A 138 -23.14 1.89 -7.59
N SER A 139 -22.58 2.89 -6.91
CA SER A 139 -21.90 4.01 -7.57
C SER A 139 -20.64 3.55 -8.31
N SER A 140 -19.88 2.60 -7.75
CA SER A 140 -18.73 1.99 -8.43
C SER A 140 -19.17 1.33 -9.74
N ARG A 141 -20.13 0.44 -9.68
CA ARG A 141 -20.59 -0.32 -10.87
C ARG A 141 -21.24 0.56 -11.94
N GLU A 142 -22.11 1.47 -11.54
CA GLU A 142 -22.92 2.25 -12.48
C GLU A 142 -22.21 3.48 -13.02
N VAL A 143 -21.26 4.03 -12.27
CA VAL A 143 -20.62 5.30 -12.59
C VAL A 143 -19.09 5.19 -12.68
N TRP A 144 -18.40 4.83 -11.58
CA TRP A 144 -16.96 5.02 -11.50
C TRP A 144 -16.16 4.03 -12.35
N ASP A 145 -16.48 2.74 -12.25
CA ASP A 145 -15.82 1.69 -13.04
C ASP A 145 -16.15 1.86 -14.52
N LYS A 146 -17.40 2.23 -14.82
CA LYS A 146 -17.83 2.54 -16.17
C LYS A 146 -17.09 3.75 -16.74
N ALA A 147 -17.00 4.85 -15.97
CA ALA A 147 -16.26 6.04 -16.38
C ALA A 147 -14.78 5.76 -16.65
N SER A 148 -14.17 4.87 -15.86
CA SER A 148 -12.75 4.55 -15.99
C SER A 148 -12.42 3.61 -17.16
N ASN A 149 -13.33 2.69 -17.49
CA ASN A 149 -13.08 1.59 -18.42
C ASN A 149 -13.80 1.73 -19.79
N ASP A 150 -14.76 2.63 -19.92
CA ASP A 150 -15.50 2.86 -21.18
C ASP A 150 -14.69 3.73 -22.14
N GLU A 151 -13.67 3.15 -22.78
CA GLU A 151 -12.85 3.87 -23.76
C GLU A 151 -13.67 4.49 -24.90
N ALA A 152 -14.72 3.83 -25.36
CA ALA A 152 -15.57 4.35 -26.44
C ALA A 152 -16.38 5.56 -25.97
N GLY A 153 -16.97 5.50 -24.79
CA GLY A 153 -17.68 6.61 -24.15
C GLY A 153 -16.77 7.80 -23.88
N LEU A 154 -15.59 7.55 -23.34
CA LEU A 154 -14.58 8.59 -23.10
C LEU A 154 -14.15 9.31 -24.38
N GLN A 155 -13.92 8.55 -25.47
CA GLN A 155 -13.57 9.12 -26.77
C GLN A 155 -14.74 9.96 -27.35
N ALA A 156 -15.97 9.46 -27.25
CA ALA A 156 -17.15 10.18 -27.70
C ALA A 156 -17.38 11.46 -26.90
N TYR A 157 -17.23 11.37 -25.57
CA TYR A 157 -17.36 12.50 -24.66
C TYR A 157 -16.31 13.58 -24.96
N PHE A 158 -15.03 13.19 -25.10
CA PHE A 158 -13.96 14.10 -25.48
C PHE A 158 -14.24 14.81 -26.80
N LYS A 159 -14.64 14.06 -27.86
CA LYS A 159 -14.96 14.66 -29.17
C LYS A 159 -16.07 15.71 -29.08
N LYS A 160 -17.12 15.39 -28.33
CA LYS A 160 -18.27 16.29 -28.12
C LYS A 160 -17.88 17.55 -27.35
N HIS A 161 -16.99 17.42 -26.36
CA HIS A 161 -16.61 18.49 -25.44
C HIS A 161 -15.20 19.03 -25.67
N LYS A 162 -14.57 18.74 -26.82
CA LYS A 162 -13.17 19.05 -27.11
C LYS A 162 -12.77 20.51 -26.82
N LYS A 163 -13.65 21.46 -27.09
CA LYS A 163 -13.40 22.89 -26.83
C LYS A 163 -13.25 23.21 -25.34
N HIS A 164 -13.86 22.45 -24.47
CA HIS A 164 -13.78 22.62 -23.01
C HIS A 164 -12.37 22.30 -22.49
N TYR A 165 -11.64 21.45 -23.17
CA TYR A 165 -10.29 21.01 -22.78
C TYR A 165 -9.18 21.88 -23.36
N ALA A 166 -9.49 23.03 -23.92
CA ALA A 166 -8.48 23.95 -24.44
C ALA A 166 -7.52 24.40 -23.33
N TRP A 167 -6.21 24.34 -23.62
CA TRP A 167 -5.20 24.79 -22.67
C TRP A 167 -5.04 26.31 -22.72
N LYS A 168 -4.71 26.91 -21.60
CA LYS A 168 -4.35 28.34 -21.53
C LYS A 168 -3.01 28.60 -22.18
N GLU A 169 -2.08 27.64 -22.09
CA GLU A 169 -0.72 27.72 -22.59
C GLU A 169 -0.36 26.50 -23.43
N PRO A 170 0.44 26.64 -24.48
CA PRO A 170 0.89 25.51 -25.30
C PRO A 170 1.66 24.49 -24.47
N ARG A 171 1.59 23.21 -24.88
CA ARG A 171 2.38 22.14 -24.30
C ARG A 171 3.27 21.47 -25.34
N PHE A 172 4.35 20.85 -24.89
CA PHE A 172 5.21 20.04 -25.74
C PHE A 172 4.94 18.56 -25.48
N LYS A 173 4.46 17.86 -26.50
CA LYS A 173 4.25 16.40 -26.47
C LYS A 173 5.44 15.72 -27.12
N GLY A 174 6.25 15.03 -26.31
CA GLY A 174 7.50 14.47 -26.80
C GLY A 174 8.35 13.83 -25.73
N ILE A 175 9.64 13.79 -26.02
CA ILE A 175 10.68 13.29 -25.13
C ILE A 175 11.76 14.35 -24.94
N ALA A 176 12.26 14.46 -23.70
CA ALA A 176 13.55 15.03 -23.35
C ALA A 176 14.50 13.85 -23.09
N TYR A 177 15.69 13.85 -23.68
CA TYR A 177 16.58 12.71 -23.54
C TYR A 177 18.04 13.11 -23.54
N HIS A 178 18.85 12.26 -22.89
CA HIS A 178 20.27 12.41 -22.70
C HIS A 178 20.97 11.17 -23.27
N VAL A 179 22.02 11.36 -24.05
CA VAL A 179 22.72 10.25 -24.70
C VAL A 179 24.20 10.31 -24.44
N GLN A 180 24.87 9.15 -24.51
CA GLN A 180 26.32 9.03 -24.39
C GLN A 180 27.03 9.41 -25.64
N LYS A 181 26.44 9.11 -26.81
CA LYS A 181 27.06 9.29 -28.14
C LYS A 181 26.20 10.14 -29.06
N LYS A 182 26.82 10.97 -29.88
CA LYS A 182 26.13 11.90 -30.80
C LYS A 182 25.25 11.19 -31.83
N GLU A 183 25.67 10.02 -32.30
CA GLU A 183 24.90 9.18 -33.22
C GLU A 183 23.56 8.72 -32.66
N ASP A 184 23.45 8.51 -31.33
CA ASP A 184 22.23 8.12 -30.69
C ASP A 184 21.14 9.22 -30.72
N VAL A 185 21.53 10.49 -30.89
CA VAL A 185 20.54 11.59 -31.03
C VAL A 185 19.63 11.37 -32.24
N LYS A 186 20.21 11.01 -33.38
CA LYS A 186 19.45 10.71 -34.61
C LYS A 186 18.73 9.37 -34.50
N ALA A 187 19.42 8.35 -33.99
CA ALA A 187 18.85 7.01 -33.82
C ALA A 187 17.59 6.99 -32.97
N VAL A 188 17.55 7.75 -31.85
CA VAL A 188 16.37 7.90 -31.00
C VAL A 188 15.20 8.51 -31.76
N LYS A 189 15.44 9.59 -32.55
CA LYS A 189 14.39 10.21 -33.37
C LYS A 189 13.81 9.24 -34.39
N ASP A 190 14.69 8.58 -35.14
CA ASP A 190 14.30 7.65 -36.19
C ASP A 190 13.54 6.44 -35.64
N CYS A 191 13.91 5.98 -34.43
CA CYS A 191 13.25 4.87 -33.73
C CYS A 191 11.77 5.13 -33.42
N VAL A 192 11.39 6.37 -33.11
CA VAL A 192 10.03 6.72 -32.68
C VAL A 192 9.20 7.47 -33.71
N ALA A 193 9.80 7.95 -34.79
CA ALA A 193 9.17 8.85 -35.76
C ALA A 193 7.89 8.27 -36.43
N LYS A 194 7.82 6.94 -36.56
CA LYS A 194 6.73 6.25 -37.30
C LYS A 194 5.80 5.45 -36.40
N ILE A 195 5.92 5.56 -35.09
CA ILE A 195 5.07 4.81 -34.16
C ILE A 195 4.24 5.75 -33.28
N PRO A 196 3.10 5.27 -32.74
CA PRO A 196 2.25 6.06 -31.83
C PRO A 196 2.99 6.51 -30.60
N PHE A 197 2.71 7.73 -30.13
CA PHE A 197 3.37 8.31 -28.96
C PHE A 197 3.28 7.42 -27.70
N LYS A 198 2.19 6.69 -27.52
CA LYS A 198 1.99 5.76 -26.39
C LYS A 198 3.12 4.73 -26.31
N ASP A 199 3.62 4.25 -27.45
CA ASP A 199 4.58 3.15 -27.56
C ASP A 199 6.05 3.62 -27.51
N TRP A 200 6.31 4.94 -27.54
CA TRP A 200 7.68 5.49 -27.56
C TRP A 200 8.53 5.02 -26.39
N GLY A 201 7.98 5.03 -25.16
CA GLY A 201 8.74 4.68 -23.96
C GLY A 201 9.30 3.26 -24.01
N GLU A 202 8.44 2.30 -24.29
CA GLU A 202 8.81 0.89 -24.36
C GLU A 202 9.74 0.60 -25.53
N LYS A 203 9.48 1.19 -26.69
CA LYS A 203 10.32 1.04 -27.86
C LYS A 203 11.74 1.56 -27.63
N LEU A 204 11.88 2.72 -27.00
CA LEU A 204 13.19 3.30 -26.69
C LEU A 204 13.91 2.48 -25.61
N ARG A 205 13.20 2.05 -24.59
CA ARG A 205 13.75 1.20 -23.53
C ARG A 205 14.34 -0.09 -24.09
N THR A 206 13.60 -0.80 -24.92
CA THR A 206 14.01 -2.09 -25.48
C THR A 206 15.05 -1.97 -26.58
N THR A 207 15.13 -0.82 -27.30
CA THR A 207 16.07 -0.64 -28.39
C THR A 207 17.45 -0.16 -27.91
N PHE A 208 17.50 0.71 -26.90
CA PHE A 208 18.73 1.38 -26.49
C PHE A 208 19.24 0.94 -25.12
N ASN A 209 18.40 0.34 -24.30
CA ASN A 209 18.77 -0.06 -22.95
C ASN A 209 18.52 -1.55 -22.76
N ASN A 210 19.40 -2.20 -21.98
CA ASN A 210 19.26 -3.58 -21.54
C ASN A 210 19.77 -3.71 -20.10
N ASP A 211 19.73 -4.91 -19.53
CA ASP A 211 20.11 -5.18 -18.13
C ASP A 211 21.57 -4.81 -17.82
N SER A 212 22.44 -4.79 -18.81
CA SER A 212 23.88 -4.52 -18.64
C SER A 212 24.30 -3.12 -19.09
N THR A 213 23.52 -2.46 -19.94
CA THR A 213 23.90 -1.18 -20.56
C THR A 213 22.72 -0.25 -20.72
N ILE A 214 22.86 0.96 -20.17
CA ILE A 214 21.88 2.05 -20.33
C ILE A 214 22.55 3.09 -21.26
N ARG A 215 22.16 3.10 -22.54
CA ARG A 215 22.73 4.02 -23.54
C ARG A 215 22.08 5.39 -23.54
N ILE A 216 20.80 5.46 -23.17
CA ILE A 216 20.01 6.69 -23.17
C ILE A 216 19.19 6.83 -21.89
N ARG A 217 18.99 8.07 -21.45
CA ARG A 217 18.00 8.42 -20.42
C ARG A 217 16.91 9.26 -21.07
N VAL A 218 15.66 8.89 -20.87
CA VAL A 218 14.51 9.51 -21.56
C VAL A 218 13.41 9.84 -20.56
N GLU A 219 12.92 11.06 -20.65
CA GLU A 219 11.69 11.50 -20.02
C GLU A 219 10.65 11.76 -21.11
N LYS A 220 9.56 10.97 -21.10
CA LYS A 220 8.45 11.07 -22.06
C LYS A 220 7.27 11.74 -21.39
N GLY A 221 6.69 12.76 -22.03
CA GLY A 221 5.59 13.47 -21.41
C GLY A 221 4.88 14.48 -22.32
N LEU A 222 3.90 15.11 -21.71
CA LEU A 222 3.21 16.27 -22.22
C LEU A 222 3.58 17.43 -21.28
N PHE A 223 4.65 18.14 -21.64
CA PHE A 223 5.28 19.15 -20.82
C PHE A 223 4.61 20.52 -21.01
N LYS A 224 4.29 21.19 -19.93
CA LYS A 224 4.07 22.64 -19.92
C LYS A 224 5.37 23.35 -19.53
N GLN A 225 5.41 24.66 -19.67
CA GLN A 225 6.52 25.46 -19.19
C GLN A 225 6.71 25.27 -17.68
N GLY A 226 7.95 25.02 -17.26
CA GLY A 226 8.34 24.73 -15.88
C GLY A 226 8.42 23.23 -15.52
N ASP A 227 7.94 22.32 -16.36
CA ASP A 227 7.94 20.89 -16.05
C ASP A 227 9.31 20.24 -16.26
N ASN A 228 10.08 20.67 -17.28
CA ASN A 228 11.38 20.09 -17.57
C ASN A 228 12.35 21.15 -18.10
N PRO A 229 13.53 21.39 -17.45
CA PRO A 229 14.46 22.44 -17.82
C PRO A 229 15.01 22.33 -19.26
N LEU A 230 15.19 21.12 -19.79
CA LEU A 230 15.67 20.92 -21.15
C LEU A 230 14.60 21.30 -22.17
N VAL A 231 13.34 20.93 -21.92
CA VAL A 231 12.19 21.32 -22.74
C VAL A 231 11.97 22.83 -22.67
N ASP A 232 12.10 23.42 -21.50
CA ASP A 232 11.98 24.87 -21.31
C ASP A 232 12.99 25.64 -22.12
N LYS A 233 14.25 25.21 -22.10
CA LYS A 233 15.32 25.80 -22.88
C LYS A 233 15.10 25.62 -24.38
N GLU A 234 14.91 24.39 -24.84
CA GLU A 234 14.92 24.04 -26.26
C GLU A 234 13.63 24.40 -26.99
N ILE A 235 12.47 24.25 -26.31
CA ILE A 235 11.14 24.40 -26.93
C ILE A 235 10.47 25.69 -26.54
N PHE A 236 10.49 26.05 -25.23
CA PHE A 236 9.84 27.27 -24.73
C PHE A 236 10.77 28.49 -24.74
N LYS A 237 12.07 28.30 -25.06
CA LYS A 237 13.09 29.35 -25.19
C LYS A 237 13.28 30.15 -23.89
N GLN A 238 13.17 29.47 -22.77
CA GLN A 238 13.38 30.03 -21.44
C GLN A 238 14.88 30.04 -21.10
N ASN A 239 15.31 31.02 -20.35
CA ASN A 239 16.69 31.08 -19.84
C ASN A 239 16.82 30.17 -18.60
N THR A 240 16.88 28.87 -18.85
CA THR A 240 16.96 27.82 -17.82
C THR A 240 18.31 27.11 -17.89
N THR A 241 18.88 26.81 -16.73
CA THR A 241 20.10 25.99 -16.64
C THR A 241 19.72 24.51 -16.61
N VAL A 242 20.17 23.76 -17.60
CA VAL A 242 20.03 22.31 -17.62
C VAL A 242 21.20 21.71 -16.85
N LYS A 243 20.92 20.94 -15.80
CA LYS A 243 21.96 20.24 -15.05
C LYS A 243 22.53 19.10 -15.91
N PRO A 244 23.87 18.98 -16.05
CA PRO A 244 24.46 17.85 -16.74
C PRO A 244 24.05 16.51 -16.12
N VAL A 245 23.75 15.53 -16.96
CA VAL A 245 23.50 14.17 -16.51
C VAL A 245 24.81 13.39 -16.62
N GLU A 246 25.28 12.87 -15.48
CA GLU A 246 26.53 12.12 -15.42
C GLU A 246 26.52 10.97 -16.44
N ASN A 247 27.61 10.83 -17.19
CA ASN A 247 27.81 9.87 -18.29
C ASN A 247 26.92 10.07 -19.53
N TYR A 248 26.10 11.15 -19.62
CA TYR A 248 25.23 11.45 -20.75
C TYR A 248 25.38 12.94 -21.16
N PRO A 249 26.49 13.33 -21.77
CA PRO A 249 26.81 14.74 -21.96
C PRO A 249 26.02 15.43 -23.09
N ILE A 250 25.17 14.70 -23.80
CA ILE A 250 24.48 15.24 -24.97
C ILE A 250 22.97 15.23 -24.71
N ASP A 251 22.39 16.40 -24.71
CA ASP A 251 20.98 16.66 -24.46
C ASP A 251 20.25 16.87 -25.80
N ALA A 252 19.03 16.33 -25.89
CA ALA A 252 18.17 16.56 -27.04
C ALA A 252 16.68 16.42 -26.69
N VAL A 253 15.85 16.99 -27.55
CA VAL A 253 14.39 16.86 -27.47
C VAL A 253 13.83 16.42 -28.81
N TYR A 254 12.73 15.66 -28.77
CA TYR A 254 11.99 15.27 -29.96
C TYR A 254 10.51 15.17 -29.68
N GLY A 255 9.69 15.81 -30.52
CA GLY A 255 8.23 15.84 -30.37
C GLY A 255 7.64 17.05 -31.07
N LYS A 256 6.43 17.44 -30.65
CA LYS A 256 5.72 18.57 -31.24
C LYS A 256 5.14 19.48 -30.15
N LYS A 257 5.11 20.79 -30.44
CA LYS A 257 4.42 21.76 -29.62
C LYS A 257 2.95 21.81 -30.03
N LEU A 258 2.06 21.64 -29.05
CA LEU A 258 0.62 21.62 -29.22
C LEU A 258 0.01 22.85 -28.58
N LYS A 259 -0.93 23.50 -29.27
CA LYS A 259 -1.72 24.61 -28.71
C LYS A 259 -2.90 24.10 -27.89
N ASN A 260 -3.46 22.99 -28.30
CA ASN A 260 -4.63 22.36 -27.69
C ASN A 260 -4.47 20.83 -27.68
N PRO A 261 -5.21 20.09 -26.84
CA PRO A 261 -5.23 18.64 -26.88
C PRO A 261 -5.65 18.11 -28.28
N GLU A 262 -4.87 17.21 -28.83
CA GLU A 262 -5.19 16.56 -30.09
C GLU A 262 -6.02 15.30 -29.88
N GLU A 263 -5.71 14.54 -28.83
CA GLU A 263 -6.37 13.28 -28.49
C GLU A 263 -6.80 13.25 -27.03
N MET A 264 -7.72 12.36 -26.70
CA MET A 264 -8.29 12.22 -25.35
C MET A 264 -7.21 11.96 -24.28
N ASN A 265 -6.19 11.19 -24.64
CA ASN A 265 -5.10 10.87 -23.71
C ASN A 265 -4.29 12.10 -23.27
N ASP A 266 -4.32 13.20 -24.02
CA ASP A 266 -3.65 14.45 -23.63
C ASP A 266 -4.30 15.11 -22.41
N VAL A 267 -5.56 14.76 -22.13
CA VAL A 267 -6.38 15.31 -21.03
C VAL A 267 -7.21 14.22 -20.34
N ARG A 268 -6.72 12.97 -20.39
CA ARG A 268 -7.49 11.78 -19.96
C ARG A 268 -8.11 11.93 -18.57
N SER A 269 -7.35 12.38 -17.59
CA SER A 269 -7.85 12.50 -16.21
C SER A 269 -9.01 13.49 -16.10
N GLN A 270 -8.96 14.61 -16.85
CA GLN A 270 -10.05 15.59 -16.87
C GLN A 270 -11.29 15.00 -17.56
N VAL A 271 -11.07 14.30 -18.69
CA VAL A 271 -12.18 13.66 -19.44
C VAL A 271 -12.87 12.59 -18.60
N ILE A 272 -12.12 11.77 -17.86
CA ILE A 272 -12.68 10.76 -16.96
C ILE A 272 -13.53 11.43 -15.88
N SER A 273 -13.03 12.48 -15.24
CA SER A 273 -13.75 13.21 -14.19
C SER A 273 -15.06 13.82 -14.70
N ASP A 274 -15.00 14.50 -15.83
CA ASP A 274 -16.20 15.14 -16.42
C ASP A 274 -17.21 14.10 -16.96
N TYR A 275 -16.71 13.01 -17.52
CA TYR A 275 -17.54 11.91 -17.99
C TYR A 275 -18.23 11.20 -16.83
N GLN A 276 -17.50 10.97 -15.73
CA GLN A 276 -18.05 10.44 -14.49
C GLN A 276 -19.19 11.31 -13.97
N GLU A 277 -18.99 12.64 -13.90
CA GLU A 277 -20.01 13.59 -13.45
C GLU A 277 -21.26 13.53 -14.38
N SER A 278 -21.05 13.38 -15.69
CA SER A 278 -22.13 13.23 -16.64
C SER A 278 -22.92 11.94 -16.43
N LEU A 279 -22.24 10.81 -16.24
CA LEU A 279 -22.87 9.51 -15.96
C LEU A 279 -23.65 9.55 -14.65
N GLU A 280 -23.11 10.16 -13.61
CA GLU A 280 -23.78 10.31 -12.32
C GLU A 280 -25.07 11.11 -12.44
N LYS A 281 -25.03 12.24 -13.14
CA LYS A 281 -26.23 13.07 -13.40
C LYS A 281 -27.31 12.30 -14.16
N GLU A 282 -26.91 11.53 -15.18
CA GLU A 282 -27.83 10.70 -15.95
C GLU A 282 -28.42 9.57 -15.09
N TRP A 283 -27.60 8.92 -14.28
CA TRP A 283 -28.03 7.85 -13.37
C TRP A 283 -29.01 8.37 -12.33
N ILE A 284 -28.70 9.47 -11.64
CA ILE A 284 -29.60 10.11 -10.65
C ILE A 284 -30.93 10.51 -11.32
N LYS A 285 -30.88 11.06 -12.54
CA LYS A 285 -32.10 11.41 -13.29
C LYS A 285 -32.96 10.18 -13.61
N ALA A 286 -32.32 9.08 -13.99
CA ALA A 286 -33.00 7.81 -14.24
C ALA A 286 -33.65 7.24 -12.96
N LEU A 287 -32.93 7.27 -11.85
CA LEU A 287 -33.43 6.85 -10.53
C LEU A 287 -34.64 7.68 -10.09
N ARG A 288 -34.57 9.01 -10.19
CA ARG A 288 -35.69 9.90 -9.84
C ARG A 288 -36.94 9.70 -10.74
N LYS A 289 -36.74 9.26 -11.98
CA LYS A 289 -37.85 8.89 -12.89
C LYS A 289 -38.46 7.54 -12.48
N LYS A 290 -37.65 6.61 -11.98
CA LYS A 290 -38.08 5.25 -11.64
C LYS A 290 -38.68 5.17 -10.24
N TYR A 291 -38.20 5.97 -9.28
CA TYR A 291 -38.59 5.91 -7.89
C TYR A 291 -39.11 7.26 -7.39
N THR A 292 -40.21 7.22 -6.62
CA THR A 292 -40.72 8.40 -5.93
C THR A 292 -39.92 8.63 -4.66
N VAL A 293 -39.38 9.85 -4.50
CA VAL A 293 -38.65 10.25 -3.31
C VAL A 293 -39.58 10.98 -2.34
N SER A 294 -39.73 10.47 -1.13
CA SER A 294 -40.45 11.14 -0.03
C SER A 294 -39.48 11.46 1.10
N VAL A 295 -39.48 12.69 1.55
CA VAL A 295 -38.60 13.15 2.66
C VAL A 295 -39.46 13.43 3.88
N ASN A 296 -39.23 12.70 4.98
CA ASN A 296 -39.81 13.03 6.28
C ASN A 296 -39.10 14.25 6.88
N ARG A 297 -39.71 15.43 6.69
CA ARG A 297 -39.12 16.71 7.14
C ARG A 297 -39.07 16.84 8.68
N GLU A 298 -39.96 16.21 9.41
CA GLU A 298 -39.97 16.22 10.87
C GLU A 298 -38.73 15.52 11.41
N VAL A 299 -38.44 14.32 10.88
CA VAL A 299 -37.24 13.56 11.22
C VAL A 299 -35.97 14.31 10.75
N LEU A 300 -35.97 14.84 9.53
CA LEU A 300 -34.83 15.58 8.99
C LEU A 300 -34.47 16.80 9.87
N ASN A 301 -35.45 17.48 10.45
CA ASN A 301 -35.22 18.62 11.34
C ASN A 301 -34.64 18.26 12.70
N THR A 302 -34.57 16.97 13.05
CA THR A 302 -33.92 16.48 14.27
C THR A 302 -32.46 16.11 14.07
N VAL A 303 -32.02 15.95 12.81
CA VAL A 303 -30.64 15.63 12.45
C VAL A 303 -29.76 16.88 12.59
N ASN A 304 -28.56 16.73 13.14
CA ASN A 304 -27.57 17.82 13.35
C ASN A 304 -28.01 18.92 14.36
N LYS A 305 -28.79 18.57 15.33
CA LYS A 305 -29.02 19.44 16.51
C LYS A 305 -28.07 19.08 17.66
N HIS A 306 -26.77 18.99 17.34
CA HIS A 306 -25.72 18.77 18.35
C HIS A 306 -25.02 20.08 18.66
#